data_829934dd4859ab09c614069271bb337e
#
_entry.id   829934dd4859ab09c614069271bb337e
#
_cell.length_a   1.000
_cell.length_b   1.000
_cell.length_c   1.000
_cell.angle_alpha   90.00
_cell.angle_beta   90.00
_cell.angle_gamma   90.00
#
_symmetry.space_group_name_H-M   'P 1'
#
loop_
_entity.id
_entity.type
_entity.pdbx_description
1 polymer ?
#
loop_
_entity_poly.entity_id
_entity_poly.type
_entity_poly.pdbx_seq_one_letter_code
_entity_poly.pdbx_strand_id
1 'polypeptide(L)'
;MLVHMANKGGDGMSRPIIGVVEYPYEDKDRDMIYEVLTPVIESISKAGGRPVGIFPTQVANFQKERLRYIPNLTISEKEDIIDSIEMCDAIIKPGALKLFDFDRFIYGYTLSKNIPYLGICAGMQIMAAHKKDWIQNEKIEDLGINHQLSDEKYVHEVILLPGKLRDIVGKDKIMVSSRHSYKIPDSGIHSISALSNDGVIEAIENPYCDFNIGLQWHPELMGDDENSKKIFSKFIDAAEYNAYKKSKERKGR
;
A
#
# COMPACT_ATOMS: atom_id res chain seq x y z
N MET A 1 -22.69 -1.57 -6.24
CA MET A 1 -22.99 -2.91 -6.79
C MET A 1 -21.91 -3.21 -7.83
N LEU A 2 -20.75 -3.73 -7.39
CA LEU A 2 -19.66 -4.15 -8.27
C LEU A 2 -20.03 -5.53 -8.83
N VAL A 3 -20.43 -5.55 -10.10
CA VAL A 3 -20.70 -6.79 -10.83
C VAL A 3 -19.36 -7.52 -10.98
N HIS A 4 -19.32 -8.75 -10.53
CA HIS A 4 -18.22 -9.68 -10.72
C HIS A 4 -18.02 -9.92 -12.23
N MET A 5 -17.10 -9.20 -12.86
CA MET A 5 -16.62 -9.53 -14.19
C MET A 5 -15.61 -10.66 -14.06
N ALA A 6 -16.13 -11.89 -13.93
CA ALA A 6 -15.32 -13.08 -14.07
C ALA A 6 -14.81 -13.13 -15.50
N ASN A 7 -13.58 -12.74 -15.74
CA ASN A 7 -12.95 -12.81 -17.05
C ASN A 7 -12.55 -14.24 -17.36
N LYS A 8 -13.44 -14.93 -18.07
CA LYS A 8 -13.06 -16.08 -18.90
C LYS A 8 -12.60 -15.52 -20.24
N GLY A 9 -11.38 -15.83 -20.62
CA GLY A 9 -10.67 -15.33 -21.78
C GLY A 9 -11.51 -15.09 -23.03
N GLY A 10 -11.39 -13.88 -23.57
CA GLY A 10 -11.94 -13.54 -24.86
C GLY A 10 -12.45 -12.12 -25.00
N ASP A 11 -11.65 -11.12 -24.66
CA ASP A 11 -11.63 -9.78 -25.27
C ASP A 11 -10.39 -9.05 -24.72
N GLY A 12 -9.48 -8.67 -25.60
CA GLY A 12 -8.11 -8.26 -25.37
C GLY A 12 -7.84 -7.09 -24.42
N MET A 13 -8.38 -7.08 -23.22
CA MET A 13 -7.94 -6.14 -22.20
C MET A 13 -6.60 -6.60 -21.62
N SER A 14 -5.59 -5.77 -21.76
CA SER A 14 -4.28 -6.01 -21.16
C SER A 14 -4.41 -6.06 -19.63
N ARG A 15 -3.60 -6.91 -18.98
CA ARG A 15 -3.48 -6.94 -17.51
C ARG A 15 -3.27 -5.53 -16.96
N PRO A 16 -3.93 -5.12 -15.87
CA PRO A 16 -3.80 -3.79 -15.31
C PRO A 16 -2.36 -3.53 -14.84
N ILE A 17 -1.91 -2.29 -15.01
CA ILE A 17 -0.58 -1.83 -14.61
C ILE A 17 -0.63 -1.41 -13.15
N ILE A 18 0.18 -2.05 -12.31
CA ILE A 18 0.27 -1.76 -10.88
C ILE A 18 1.59 -1.07 -10.59
N GLY A 19 1.53 0.21 -10.25
CA GLY A 19 2.71 0.97 -9.83
C GLY A 19 3.14 0.55 -8.43
N VAL A 20 4.36 0.06 -8.32
CA VAL A 20 5.01 -0.32 -7.07
C VAL A 20 5.94 0.81 -6.66
N VAL A 21 5.64 1.49 -5.55
CA VAL A 21 6.46 2.61 -5.08
C VAL A 21 7.70 2.08 -4.41
N GLU A 22 8.83 2.27 -5.07
CA GLU A 22 10.15 1.88 -4.58
C GLU A 22 10.65 2.87 -3.53
N TYR A 23 11.58 2.43 -2.69
CA TYR A 23 12.24 3.34 -1.76
C TYR A 23 13.76 3.25 -1.89
N PRO A 24 14.48 4.38 -1.72
CA PRO A 24 15.93 4.38 -1.76
C PRO A 24 16.49 3.73 -0.49
N TYR A 25 17.45 2.86 -0.67
CA TYR A 25 18.15 2.12 0.36
C TYR A 25 19.67 2.20 0.15
N GLU A 26 20.43 2.45 1.21
CA GLU A 26 21.89 2.37 1.17
C GLU A 26 22.31 0.94 1.49
N ASP A 27 22.93 0.27 0.54
CA ASP A 27 23.42 -1.09 0.73
C ASP A 27 24.72 -1.16 1.58
N LYS A 28 25.25 -2.36 1.78
CA LYS A 28 26.46 -2.60 2.56
C LYS A 28 27.72 -1.95 1.96
N ASP A 29 27.74 -1.71 0.64
CA ASP A 29 28.83 -1.09 -0.09
C ASP A 29 28.68 0.44 -0.21
N ARG A 30 27.61 0.99 0.43
CA ARG A 30 27.20 2.41 0.44
C ARG A 30 26.69 2.93 -0.90
N ASP A 31 26.26 2.03 -1.76
CA ASP A 31 25.55 2.40 -2.99
C ASP A 31 24.06 2.63 -2.67
N MET A 32 23.50 3.68 -3.28
CA MET A 32 22.06 3.92 -3.21
C MET A 32 21.35 3.07 -4.24
N ILE A 33 20.52 2.17 -3.77
CA ILE A 33 19.68 1.30 -4.60
C ILE A 33 18.20 1.55 -4.30
N TYR A 34 17.33 1.20 -5.23
CA TYR A 34 15.90 1.10 -4.97
C TYR A 34 15.53 -0.35 -4.70
N GLU A 35 14.75 -0.57 -3.64
CA GLU A 35 14.42 -1.91 -3.16
C GLU A 35 12.92 -2.16 -3.12
N VAL A 36 12.53 -3.35 -3.57
CA VAL A 36 11.20 -3.93 -3.36
C VAL A 36 11.32 -5.41 -3.05
N LEU A 37 10.49 -5.90 -2.13
CA LEU A 37 10.47 -7.32 -1.80
C LEU A 37 9.83 -8.13 -2.95
N THR A 38 10.52 -9.17 -3.41
CA THR A 38 10.01 -10.11 -4.43
C THR A 38 8.58 -10.62 -4.16
N PRO A 39 8.18 -10.97 -2.91
CA PRO A 39 6.81 -11.38 -2.60
C PRO A 39 5.72 -10.37 -3.00
N VAL A 40 6.01 -9.07 -3.00
CA VAL A 40 5.06 -8.03 -3.48
C VAL A 40 4.80 -8.22 -4.98
N ILE A 41 5.89 -8.34 -5.76
CA ILE A 41 5.84 -8.54 -7.21
C ILE A 41 5.10 -9.84 -7.57
N GLU A 42 5.40 -10.92 -6.83
CA GLU A 42 4.74 -12.21 -7.01
C GLU A 42 3.25 -12.15 -6.70
N SER A 43 2.85 -11.50 -5.60
CA SER A 43 1.45 -11.38 -5.18
C SER A 43 0.62 -10.62 -6.22
N ILE A 44 1.15 -9.50 -6.74
CA ILE A 44 0.54 -8.74 -7.84
C ILE A 44 0.40 -9.62 -9.08
N SER A 45 1.48 -10.32 -9.47
CA SER A 45 1.51 -11.13 -10.68
C SER A 45 0.56 -12.33 -10.61
N LYS A 46 0.52 -13.02 -9.47
CA LYS A 46 -0.39 -14.14 -9.19
C LYS A 46 -1.86 -13.71 -9.20
N ALA A 47 -2.15 -12.49 -8.71
CA ALA A 47 -3.50 -11.93 -8.74
C ALA A 47 -3.93 -11.41 -10.13
N GLY A 48 -3.04 -11.39 -11.13
CA GLY A 48 -3.35 -10.98 -12.50
C GLY A 48 -2.89 -9.57 -12.88
N GLY A 49 -2.27 -8.80 -11.98
CA GLY A 49 -1.69 -7.49 -12.25
C GLY A 49 -0.33 -7.57 -12.95
N ARG A 50 0.09 -6.47 -13.57
CA ARG A 50 1.42 -6.27 -14.17
C ARG A 50 2.18 -5.24 -13.33
N PRO A 51 3.14 -5.65 -12.46
CA PRO A 51 3.90 -4.72 -11.64
C PRO A 51 4.87 -3.91 -12.47
N VAL A 52 5.00 -2.60 -12.17
CA VAL A 52 6.02 -1.68 -12.69
C VAL A 52 6.55 -0.82 -11.54
N GLY A 53 7.86 -0.59 -11.49
CA GLY A 53 8.48 0.25 -10.47
C GLY A 53 8.15 1.73 -10.69
N ILE A 54 7.83 2.45 -9.61
CA ILE A 54 7.80 3.91 -9.55
C ILE A 54 9.03 4.35 -8.78
N PHE A 55 9.96 4.98 -9.48
CA PHE A 55 11.21 5.49 -8.92
C PHE A 55 11.08 6.99 -8.69
N PRO A 56 10.92 7.45 -7.45
CA PRO A 56 10.87 8.89 -7.19
C PRO A 56 12.18 9.56 -7.59
N THR A 57 12.09 10.65 -8.36
CA THR A 57 13.23 11.39 -8.89
C THR A 57 13.77 12.46 -7.95
N GLN A 58 13.37 12.45 -6.69
CA GLN A 58 13.80 13.41 -5.69
C GLN A 58 15.34 13.41 -5.56
N VAL A 59 15.96 14.57 -5.79
CA VAL A 59 17.42 14.75 -5.76
C VAL A 59 17.97 14.94 -4.34
N ALA A 60 17.27 14.44 -3.32
CA ALA A 60 17.74 14.53 -1.95
C ALA A 60 18.95 13.61 -1.72
N ASN A 61 19.95 14.08 -0.99
CA ASN A 61 21.03 13.24 -0.54
C ASN A 61 20.57 12.38 0.66
N PHE A 62 19.96 11.24 0.36
CA PHE A 62 19.43 10.31 1.35
C PHE A 62 20.47 9.81 2.36
N GLN A 63 21.77 9.92 2.07
CA GLN A 63 22.86 9.47 2.94
C GLN A 63 23.14 10.43 4.09
N LYS A 64 22.98 11.74 3.90
CA LYS A 64 23.39 12.75 4.89
C LYS A 64 22.29 13.15 5.87
N GLU A 65 21.04 12.94 5.48
CA GLU A 65 19.91 13.39 6.29
C GLU A 65 19.45 12.27 7.21
N ARG A 66 19.87 12.31 8.46
CA ARG A 66 19.19 11.60 9.54
C ARG A 66 17.77 12.16 9.65
N LEU A 67 16.96 11.77 8.77
CA LEU A 67 15.50 11.68 8.63
C LEU A 67 14.56 12.54 9.50
N ARG A 68 14.95 13.73 9.87
CA ARG A 68 14.00 14.72 10.42
C ARG A 68 13.58 15.76 9.39
N TYR A 69 14.22 15.83 8.26
CA TYR A 69 13.92 16.82 7.23
C TYR A 69 14.23 16.27 5.85
N ILE A 70 13.20 15.88 5.12
CA ILE A 70 13.30 15.58 3.70
C ILE A 70 12.92 16.88 2.98
N PRO A 71 13.76 17.39 2.05
CA PRO A 71 13.42 18.61 1.33
C PRO A 71 12.10 18.42 0.57
N ASN A 72 11.30 19.48 0.53
CA ASN A 72 10.06 19.49 -0.24
C ASN A 72 10.35 19.16 -1.70
N LEU A 73 9.47 18.37 -2.31
CA LEU A 73 9.51 18.09 -3.73
C LEU A 73 9.43 19.39 -4.55
N THR A 74 10.30 19.54 -5.52
CA THR A 74 10.22 20.58 -6.53
C THR A 74 8.99 20.37 -7.43
N ILE A 75 8.65 21.38 -8.24
CA ILE A 75 7.55 21.27 -9.20
C ILE A 75 7.83 20.16 -10.20
N SER A 76 9.04 20.12 -10.76
CA SER A 76 9.43 19.10 -11.76
C SER A 76 9.37 17.68 -11.18
N GLU A 77 9.89 17.48 -9.97
CA GLU A 77 9.81 16.16 -9.30
C GLU A 77 8.36 15.71 -9.07
N LYS A 78 7.45 16.65 -8.76
CA LYS A 78 6.02 16.34 -8.64
C LYS A 78 5.40 15.97 -9.99
N GLU A 79 5.75 16.67 -11.06
CA GLU A 79 5.29 16.38 -12.42
C GLU A 79 5.76 14.99 -12.88
N ASP A 80 7.04 14.65 -12.70
CA ASP A 80 7.57 13.31 -13.01
C ASP A 80 6.86 12.18 -12.26
N ILE A 81 6.57 12.41 -10.97
CA ILE A 81 5.83 11.45 -10.15
C ILE A 81 4.39 11.31 -10.65
N ILE A 82 3.72 12.41 -10.97
CA ILE A 82 2.35 12.40 -11.51
C ILE A 82 2.31 11.60 -12.81
N ASP A 83 3.22 11.88 -13.75
CA ASP A 83 3.28 11.17 -15.03
C ASP A 83 3.46 9.66 -14.82
N SER A 84 4.32 9.27 -13.87
CA SER A 84 4.52 7.87 -13.52
C SER A 84 3.25 7.21 -12.95
N ILE A 85 2.51 7.92 -12.08
CA ILE A 85 1.25 7.42 -11.50
C ILE A 85 0.16 7.32 -12.58
N GLU A 86 0.06 8.29 -13.48
CA GLU A 86 -0.97 8.31 -14.53
C GLU A 86 -0.83 7.15 -15.53
N MET A 87 0.38 6.59 -15.69
CA MET A 87 0.60 5.37 -16.47
C MET A 87 0.06 4.11 -15.79
N CYS A 88 -0.20 4.15 -14.48
CA CYS A 88 -0.62 2.99 -13.68
C CYS A 88 -2.14 2.97 -13.48
N ASP A 89 -2.70 1.78 -13.33
CA ASP A 89 -4.12 1.57 -13.06
C ASP A 89 -4.41 1.47 -11.56
N ALA A 90 -3.43 1.15 -10.75
CA ALA A 90 -3.46 1.18 -9.30
C ALA A 90 -2.04 1.36 -8.75
N ILE A 91 -1.94 1.75 -7.48
CA ILE A 91 -0.66 1.99 -6.79
C ILE A 91 -0.60 1.13 -5.54
N ILE A 92 0.55 0.48 -5.34
CA ILE A 92 0.91 -0.17 -4.08
C ILE A 92 2.14 0.49 -3.47
N LYS A 93 2.08 0.83 -2.18
CA LYS A 93 3.24 1.22 -1.39
C LYS A 93 3.57 0.10 -0.41
N PRO A 94 4.63 -0.65 -0.65
CA PRO A 94 5.10 -1.71 0.25
C PRO A 94 5.66 -1.17 1.56
N GLY A 95 5.97 -2.11 2.46
CA GLY A 95 6.76 -1.83 3.66
C GLY A 95 8.12 -1.22 3.32
N ALA A 96 8.58 -0.31 4.19
CA ALA A 96 9.87 0.36 4.06
C ALA A 96 10.43 0.67 5.45
N LEU A 97 11.75 0.76 5.57
CA LEU A 97 12.41 1.17 6.81
C LEU A 97 12.32 2.67 7.07
N LYS A 98 12.05 3.44 6.04
CA LYS A 98 12.00 4.90 6.06
C LYS A 98 10.81 5.39 5.27
N LEU A 99 10.28 6.56 5.65
CA LEU A 99 9.17 7.22 5.01
C LEU A 99 9.66 8.57 4.44
N PHE A 100 9.24 8.90 3.22
CA PHE A 100 9.69 10.07 2.49
C PHE A 100 8.53 11.00 2.13
N ASP A 101 8.82 12.25 1.81
CA ASP A 101 7.81 13.21 1.41
C ASP A 101 7.16 12.85 0.07
N PHE A 102 7.90 12.24 -0.83
CA PHE A 102 7.33 11.72 -2.07
C PHE A 102 6.26 10.63 -1.82
N ASP A 103 6.39 9.80 -0.78
CA ASP A 103 5.37 8.79 -0.45
C ASP A 103 4.03 9.48 -0.09
N ARG A 104 4.09 10.57 0.70
CA ARG A 104 2.91 11.36 1.06
C ARG A 104 2.30 12.05 -0.16
N PHE A 105 3.14 12.56 -1.05
CA PHE A 105 2.70 13.19 -2.29
C PHE A 105 2.02 12.17 -3.21
N ILE A 106 2.63 11.00 -3.43
CA ILE A 106 2.05 9.91 -4.21
C ILE A 106 0.68 9.53 -3.64
N TYR A 107 0.61 9.27 -2.32
CA TYR A 107 -0.65 8.92 -1.68
C TYR A 107 -1.71 10.02 -1.84
N GLY A 108 -1.34 11.27 -1.59
CA GLY A 108 -2.25 12.42 -1.73
C GLY A 108 -2.80 12.58 -3.15
N TYR A 109 -1.95 12.38 -4.14
CA TYR A 109 -2.37 12.43 -5.54
C TYR A 109 -3.32 11.27 -5.89
N THR A 110 -2.96 10.03 -5.53
CA THR A 110 -3.83 8.86 -5.77
C THR A 110 -5.19 9.00 -5.11
N LEU A 111 -5.22 9.48 -3.87
CA LEU A 111 -6.46 9.76 -3.14
C LEU A 111 -7.33 10.80 -3.85
N SER A 112 -6.72 11.91 -4.32
CA SER A 112 -7.44 12.99 -5.00
C SER A 112 -8.07 12.56 -6.32
N LYS A 113 -7.49 11.54 -6.97
CA LYS A 113 -7.94 10.98 -8.26
C LYS A 113 -8.77 9.71 -8.12
N ASN A 114 -9.00 9.24 -6.89
CA ASN A 114 -9.64 7.94 -6.62
C ASN A 114 -8.96 6.78 -7.37
N ILE A 115 -7.62 6.83 -7.48
CA ILE A 115 -6.82 5.72 -8.01
C ILE A 115 -6.75 4.65 -6.92
N PRO A 116 -7.02 3.36 -7.21
CA PRO A 116 -6.90 2.29 -6.24
C PRO A 116 -5.52 2.26 -5.57
N TYR A 117 -5.51 2.17 -4.24
CA TYR A 117 -4.28 2.21 -3.45
C TYR A 117 -4.27 1.12 -2.38
N LEU A 118 -3.17 0.36 -2.33
CA LEU A 118 -2.88 -0.60 -1.26
C LEU A 118 -1.61 -0.17 -0.53
N GLY A 119 -1.75 0.21 0.75
CA GLY A 119 -0.60 0.51 1.61
C GLY A 119 -0.27 -0.68 2.51
N ILE A 120 0.99 -1.14 2.53
CA ILE A 120 1.45 -2.23 3.40
C ILE A 120 2.46 -1.66 4.39
N CYS A 121 2.29 -1.93 5.69
CA CYS A 121 3.18 -1.51 6.78
C CYS A 121 3.46 0.01 6.71
N ALA A 122 4.62 0.43 6.23
CA ALA A 122 4.96 1.83 5.98
C ALA A 122 3.94 2.54 5.08
N GLY A 123 3.38 1.84 4.09
CA GLY A 123 2.34 2.38 3.21
C GLY A 123 1.05 2.75 3.94
N MET A 124 0.63 1.94 4.93
CA MET A 124 -0.49 2.29 5.82
C MET A 124 -0.16 3.50 6.69
N GLN A 125 1.06 3.56 7.22
CA GLN A 125 1.50 4.67 8.07
C GLN A 125 1.52 6.00 7.31
N ILE A 126 1.87 5.99 6.02
CA ILE A 126 1.76 7.14 5.12
C ILE A 126 0.29 7.58 4.96
N MET A 127 -0.63 6.65 4.77
CA MET A 127 -2.06 6.97 4.67
C MET A 127 -2.54 7.71 5.92
N ALA A 128 -2.25 7.19 7.11
CA ALA A 128 -2.63 7.80 8.39
C ALA A 128 -2.03 9.20 8.58
N ALA A 129 -0.83 9.44 8.06
CA ALA A 129 -0.11 10.70 8.19
C ALA A 129 -0.45 11.74 7.11
N HIS A 130 -1.28 11.41 6.12
CA HIS A 130 -1.47 12.23 4.91
C HIS A 130 -1.83 13.70 5.18
N LYS A 131 -2.65 13.99 6.17
CA LYS A 131 -3.08 15.36 6.54
C LYS A 131 -2.31 15.96 7.72
N LYS A 132 -1.25 15.28 8.19
CA LYS A 132 -0.43 15.75 9.30
C LYS A 132 0.84 16.41 8.76
N ASP A 133 1.40 17.34 9.55
CA ASP A 133 2.65 18.01 9.18
C ASP A 133 3.82 17.03 9.08
N TRP A 134 3.77 15.95 9.89
CA TRP A 134 4.71 14.84 9.84
C TRP A 134 4.15 13.53 10.39
N ILE A 135 4.89 12.45 10.13
CA ILE A 135 4.52 11.11 10.59
C ILE A 135 4.98 10.95 12.04
N GLN A 136 4.01 10.80 12.94
CA GLN A 136 4.24 10.51 14.36
C GLN A 136 3.88 9.05 14.61
N ASN A 137 4.79 8.12 14.26
CA ASN A 137 4.61 6.74 14.66
C ASN A 137 5.12 6.54 16.09
N GLU A 138 4.37 5.80 16.88
CA GLU A 138 4.73 5.42 18.24
C GLU A 138 5.42 4.07 18.24
N LYS A 139 6.49 3.93 19.03
CA LYS A 139 7.10 2.63 19.24
C LYS A 139 6.11 1.75 20.02
N ILE A 140 5.94 0.50 19.56
CA ILE A 140 5.11 -0.46 20.30
C ILE A 140 5.86 -0.85 21.56
N GLU A 141 5.24 -0.60 22.70
CA GLU A 141 5.67 -1.14 23.98
C GLU A 141 5.27 -2.60 24.08
N ASP A 142 5.92 -3.35 24.96
CA ASP A 142 5.56 -4.76 25.18
C ASP A 142 4.17 -4.84 25.86
N LEU A 143 3.14 -5.04 25.03
CA LEU A 143 1.74 -5.19 25.44
C LEU A 143 1.32 -6.68 25.47
N GLY A 144 2.29 -7.61 25.43
CA GLY A 144 2.05 -9.05 25.46
C GLY A 144 1.78 -9.69 24.09
N ILE A 145 1.75 -8.90 23.01
CA ILE A 145 1.68 -9.39 21.63
C ILE A 145 2.97 -8.99 20.91
N ASN A 146 3.64 -9.98 20.32
CA ASN A 146 4.84 -9.70 19.53
C ASN A 146 4.47 -9.33 18.10
N HIS A 147 4.78 -8.10 17.67
CA HIS A 147 4.55 -7.60 16.32
C HIS A 147 5.78 -7.73 15.40
N GLN A 148 6.86 -8.40 15.84
CA GLN A 148 8.16 -8.43 15.14
C GLN A 148 8.67 -9.82 14.76
N LEU A 149 7.81 -10.82 14.71
CA LEU A 149 8.21 -12.19 14.37
C LEU A 149 8.32 -12.36 12.85
N SER A 150 9.51 -12.09 12.32
CA SER A 150 9.75 -12.07 10.88
C SER A 150 9.77 -13.46 10.23
N ASP A 151 10.00 -14.51 11.00
CA ASP A 151 10.21 -15.87 10.48
C ASP A 151 8.93 -16.71 10.53
N GLU A 152 7.83 -16.16 11.10
CA GLU A 152 6.56 -16.84 11.18
C GLU A 152 5.54 -16.25 10.21
N LYS A 153 4.82 -17.15 9.53
CA LYS A 153 3.73 -16.78 8.61
C LYS A 153 2.52 -16.20 9.35
N TYR A 154 2.22 -16.71 10.54
CA TYR A 154 1.10 -16.31 11.38
C TYR A 154 1.61 -15.93 12.76
N VAL A 155 1.54 -14.65 13.09
CA VAL A 155 2.12 -14.07 14.29
C VAL A 155 1.06 -13.79 15.35
N HIS A 156 0.02 -13.04 14.99
CA HIS A 156 -1.07 -12.70 15.89
C HIS A 156 -2.43 -12.59 15.17
N GLU A 157 -3.49 -12.60 15.96
CA GLU A 157 -4.85 -12.40 15.48
C GLU A 157 -5.16 -10.91 15.34
N VAL A 158 -5.90 -10.56 14.28
CA VAL A 158 -6.54 -9.26 14.12
C VAL A 158 -8.05 -9.42 13.99
N ILE A 159 -8.78 -8.47 14.60
CA ILE A 159 -10.24 -8.37 14.56
C ILE A 159 -10.60 -7.40 13.44
N LEU A 160 -11.36 -7.86 12.45
CA LEU A 160 -11.82 -7.04 11.33
C LEU A 160 -13.12 -6.33 11.70
N LEU A 161 -13.10 -5.01 11.60
CA LEU A 161 -14.28 -4.18 11.85
C LEU A 161 -15.17 -4.09 10.59
N PRO A 162 -16.47 -3.75 10.73
CA PRO A 162 -17.34 -3.57 9.57
C PRO A 162 -16.77 -2.58 8.56
N GLY A 163 -16.65 -2.99 7.30
CA GLY A 163 -16.05 -2.20 6.23
C GLY A 163 -15.64 -3.06 5.04
N LYS A 164 -15.01 -2.42 4.05
CA LYS A 164 -14.60 -3.09 2.80
C LYS A 164 -13.63 -4.24 3.03
N LEU A 165 -12.65 -4.05 3.93
CA LEU A 165 -11.67 -5.08 4.22
C LEU A 165 -12.34 -6.35 4.77
N ARG A 166 -13.27 -6.19 5.74
CA ARG A 166 -14.01 -7.33 6.29
C ARG A 166 -14.88 -8.01 5.22
N ASP A 167 -15.53 -7.24 4.35
CA ASP A 167 -16.34 -7.77 3.26
C ASP A 167 -15.51 -8.55 2.24
N ILE A 168 -14.27 -8.09 1.94
CA ILE A 168 -13.32 -8.78 1.06
C ILE A 168 -12.91 -10.11 1.67
N VAL A 169 -12.52 -10.11 2.93
CA VAL A 169 -12.01 -11.29 3.62
C VAL A 169 -13.15 -12.28 3.92
N GLY A 170 -14.32 -11.76 4.33
CA GLY A 170 -15.50 -12.55 4.67
C GLY A 170 -15.39 -13.24 6.04
N LYS A 171 -14.60 -12.68 6.97
CA LYS A 171 -14.40 -13.19 8.34
C LYS A 171 -14.32 -12.03 9.32
N ASP A 172 -14.60 -12.30 10.59
CA ASP A 172 -14.49 -11.33 11.67
C ASP A 172 -13.06 -11.25 12.25
N LYS A 173 -12.29 -12.33 12.10
CA LYS A 173 -10.94 -12.48 12.65
C LYS A 173 -10.05 -13.28 11.70
N ILE A 174 -8.78 -12.89 11.61
CA ILE A 174 -7.76 -13.61 10.86
C ILE A 174 -6.43 -13.60 11.60
N MET A 175 -5.59 -14.61 11.35
CA MET A 175 -4.18 -14.59 11.74
C MET A 175 -3.37 -13.88 10.66
N VAL A 176 -2.39 -13.05 11.07
CA VAL A 176 -1.58 -12.26 10.15
C VAL A 176 -0.09 -12.42 10.43
N SER A 177 0.74 -12.13 9.42
CA SER A 177 2.18 -11.95 9.58
C SER A 177 2.45 -10.56 10.18
N SER A 178 3.56 -10.38 10.90
CA SER A 178 3.86 -9.07 11.49
C SER A 178 5.36 -8.84 11.58
N ARG A 179 5.80 -7.65 11.12
CA ARG A 179 7.21 -7.22 11.10
C ARG A 179 7.36 -5.74 11.45
N HIS A 180 6.56 -5.21 12.36
CA HIS A 180 6.61 -3.79 12.66
C HIS A 180 6.91 -3.52 14.13
N SER A 181 7.72 -2.48 14.37
CA SER A 181 8.08 -1.98 15.70
C SER A 181 7.32 -0.71 16.07
N TYR A 182 6.59 -0.15 15.12
CA TYR A 182 5.88 1.12 15.27
C TYR A 182 4.42 0.95 14.88
N LYS A 183 3.56 1.68 15.59
CA LYS A 183 2.12 1.79 15.34
C LYS A 183 1.77 3.23 14.98
N ILE A 184 0.67 3.42 14.27
CA ILE A 184 0.06 4.74 14.09
C ILE A 184 -0.71 5.13 15.36
N PRO A 185 -0.63 6.40 15.80
CA PRO A 185 -1.37 6.87 16.99
C PRO A 185 -2.88 6.98 16.73
N ASP A 186 -3.25 7.25 15.48
CA ASP A 186 -4.63 7.36 15.01
C ASP A 186 -4.72 7.09 13.49
N SER A 187 -5.93 6.90 12.99
CA SER A 187 -6.19 6.59 11.58
C SER A 187 -6.17 7.81 10.63
N GLY A 188 -5.94 9.02 11.15
CA GLY A 188 -6.06 10.24 10.36
C GLY A 188 -7.48 10.44 9.82
N ILE A 189 -7.59 10.59 8.50
CA ILE A 189 -8.89 10.78 7.80
C ILE A 189 -9.60 9.47 7.43
N HIS A 190 -9.04 8.32 7.84
CA HIS A 190 -9.52 6.99 7.44
C HIS A 190 -10.35 6.35 8.55
N SER A 191 -11.19 5.41 8.18
CA SER A 191 -11.86 4.51 9.12
C SER A 191 -10.90 3.42 9.57
N ILE A 192 -10.90 3.07 10.85
CA ILE A 192 -10.19 1.89 11.36
C ILE A 192 -10.95 0.66 10.87
N SER A 193 -10.26 -0.27 10.22
CA SER A 193 -10.84 -1.50 9.68
C SER A 193 -10.30 -2.80 10.30
N ALA A 194 -9.21 -2.72 11.08
CA ALA A 194 -8.78 -3.84 11.92
C ALA A 194 -8.00 -3.38 13.16
N LEU A 195 -8.10 -4.16 14.23
CA LEU A 195 -7.37 -4.00 15.49
C LEU A 195 -6.78 -5.34 15.92
N SER A 196 -5.59 -5.33 16.52
CA SER A 196 -5.09 -6.46 17.30
C SER A 196 -5.72 -6.50 18.71
N ASN A 197 -5.55 -7.59 19.43
CA ASN A 197 -6.13 -7.76 20.76
C ASN A 197 -5.53 -6.80 21.82
N ASP A 198 -4.35 -6.24 21.58
CA ASP A 198 -3.71 -5.20 22.40
C ASP A 198 -4.09 -3.78 21.98
N GLY A 199 -5.01 -3.64 21.02
CA GLY A 199 -5.56 -2.36 20.58
C GLY A 199 -4.71 -1.61 19.55
N VAL A 200 -3.67 -2.23 19.01
CA VAL A 200 -2.91 -1.63 17.90
C VAL A 200 -3.79 -1.59 16.64
N ILE A 201 -3.78 -0.44 15.95
CA ILE A 201 -4.49 -0.30 14.67
C ILE A 201 -3.72 -1.07 13.60
N GLU A 202 -4.36 -2.11 13.08
CA GLU A 202 -3.78 -3.04 12.12
C GLU A 202 -4.24 -2.82 10.68
N ALA A 203 -5.38 -2.15 10.48
CA ALA A 203 -5.80 -1.71 9.16
C ALA A 203 -6.66 -0.45 9.21
N ILE A 204 -6.55 0.33 8.13
CA ILE A 204 -7.38 1.51 7.87
C ILE A 204 -7.89 1.49 6.43
N GLU A 205 -9.04 2.13 6.18
CA GLU A 205 -9.60 2.24 4.84
C GLU A 205 -10.31 3.57 4.62
N ASN A 206 -10.38 4.01 3.36
CA ASN A 206 -11.27 5.10 2.98
C ASN A 206 -12.54 4.53 2.34
N PRO A 207 -13.70 4.60 3.03
CA PRO A 207 -14.94 4.02 2.53
C PRO A 207 -15.48 4.70 1.26
N TYR A 208 -15.03 5.91 0.95
CA TYR A 208 -15.50 6.70 -0.19
C TYR A 208 -14.71 6.44 -1.49
N CYS A 209 -13.58 5.74 -1.42
CA CYS A 209 -12.78 5.38 -2.59
C CYS A 209 -13.18 3.99 -3.12
N ASP A 210 -12.92 3.73 -4.40
CA ASP A 210 -13.17 2.41 -5.01
C ASP A 210 -12.37 1.31 -4.29
N PHE A 211 -11.07 1.55 -4.08
CA PHE A 211 -10.20 0.73 -3.24
C PHE A 211 -9.10 1.62 -2.62
N ASN A 212 -9.11 1.77 -1.31
CA ASN A 212 -8.10 2.53 -0.59
C ASN A 212 -7.96 1.90 0.81
N ILE A 213 -7.03 0.95 0.93
CA ILE A 213 -6.85 0.11 2.11
C ILE A 213 -5.38 0.13 2.53
N GLY A 214 -5.14 0.33 3.81
CA GLY A 214 -3.84 0.21 4.45
C GLY A 214 -3.85 -0.95 5.45
N LEU A 215 -2.81 -1.77 5.39
CA LEU A 215 -2.59 -2.93 6.25
C LEU A 215 -1.27 -2.76 6.98
N GLN A 216 -1.25 -2.92 8.29
CA GLN A 216 -0.01 -2.87 9.07
C GLN A 216 0.79 -4.15 8.94
N TRP A 217 0.11 -5.28 8.76
CA TRP A 217 0.74 -6.58 8.49
C TRP A 217 1.20 -6.73 7.04
N HIS A 218 1.87 -7.85 6.74
CA HIS A 218 2.47 -8.15 5.46
C HIS A 218 1.73 -9.29 4.72
N PRO A 219 0.61 -9.02 4.01
CA PRO A 219 -0.13 -10.06 3.29
C PRO A 219 0.71 -10.72 2.19
N GLU A 220 1.67 -10.01 1.61
CA GLU A 220 2.59 -10.53 0.58
C GLU A 220 3.51 -11.63 1.11
N LEU A 221 3.80 -11.65 2.42
CA LEU A 221 4.64 -12.67 3.04
C LEU A 221 3.88 -13.93 3.46
N MET A 222 2.56 -13.91 3.34
CA MET A 222 1.72 -15.02 3.76
C MET A 222 1.55 -16.10 2.67
N GLY A 223 2.13 -15.90 1.49
CA GLY A 223 2.16 -16.87 0.39
C GLY A 223 0.76 -17.26 -0.08
N ASP A 224 0.40 -18.56 0.08
CA ASP A 224 -0.88 -19.09 -0.39
C ASP A 224 -2.05 -18.90 0.59
N ASP A 225 -1.95 -17.97 1.55
CA ASP A 225 -3.05 -17.64 2.46
C ASP A 225 -4.27 -17.10 1.70
N GLU A 226 -5.44 -17.68 1.99
CA GLU A 226 -6.68 -17.35 1.27
C GLU A 226 -7.17 -15.92 1.52
N ASN A 227 -6.90 -15.35 2.70
CA ASN A 227 -7.31 -13.98 3.01
C ASN A 227 -6.43 -12.98 2.24
N SER A 228 -5.13 -13.25 2.19
CA SER A 228 -4.17 -12.47 1.40
C SER A 228 -4.49 -12.51 -0.09
N LYS A 229 -4.80 -13.69 -0.64
CA LYS A 229 -5.24 -13.84 -2.04
C LYS A 229 -6.49 -13.01 -2.34
N LYS A 230 -7.50 -13.02 -1.46
CA LYS A 230 -8.71 -12.22 -1.62
C LYS A 230 -8.42 -10.73 -1.66
N ILE A 231 -7.52 -10.24 -0.78
CA ILE A 231 -7.12 -8.83 -0.73
C ILE A 231 -6.45 -8.42 -2.04
N PHE A 232 -5.44 -9.17 -2.49
CA PHE A 232 -4.76 -8.88 -3.77
C PHE A 232 -5.69 -9.01 -4.97
N SER A 233 -6.54 -10.05 -5.02
CA SER A 233 -7.54 -10.20 -6.09
C SER A 233 -8.47 -8.99 -6.16
N LYS A 234 -8.98 -8.52 -5.02
CA LYS A 234 -9.87 -7.37 -4.97
C LYS A 234 -9.19 -6.06 -5.34
N PHE A 235 -7.91 -5.92 -4.99
CA PHE A 235 -7.07 -4.81 -5.43
C PHE A 235 -6.91 -4.79 -6.96
N ILE A 236 -6.69 -5.97 -7.57
CA ILE A 236 -6.58 -6.09 -9.03
C ILE A 236 -7.93 -5.84 -9.72
N ASP A 237 -9.06 -6.33 -9.17
CA ASP A 237 -10.40 -6.00 -9.70
C ASP A 237 -10.62 -4.48 -9.75
N ALA A 238 -10.18 -3.76 -8.72
CA ALA A 238 -10.29 -2.30 -8.68
C ALA A 238 -9.38 -1.62 -9.70
N ALA A 239 -8.16 -2.16 -9.92
CA ALA A 239 -7.25 -1.69 -10.95
C ALA A 239 -7.83 -1.88 -12.36
N GLU A 240 -8.41 -3.05 -12.65
CA GLU A 240 -9.10 -3.33 -13.92
C GLU A 240 -10.26 -2.35 -14.17
N TYR A 241 -11.06 -2.09 -13.13
CA TYR A 241 -12.14 -1.11 -13.23
C TYR A 241 -11.61 0.30 -13.50
N ASN A 242 -10.50 0.70 -12.86
CA ASN A 242 -9.87 2.00 -13.13
C ASN A 242 -9.31 2.10 -14.55
N ALA A 243 -8.65 1.03 -15.05
CA ALA A 243 -8.20 0.94 -16.45
C ALA A 243 -9.36 1.10 -17.43
N TYR A 244 -10.49 0.44 -17.15
CA TYR A 244 -11.71 0.59 -17.95
C TYR A 244 -12.24 2.05 -17.95
N LYS A 245 -12.31 2.73 -16.80
CA LYS A 245 -12.71 4.15 -16.72
C LYS A 245 -11.80 5.02 -17.59
N LYS A 246 -10.48 4.91 -17.43
CA LYS A 246 -9.48 5.64 -18.24
C LYS A 246 -9.68 5.40 -19.74
N SER A 247 -9.96 4.17 -20.15
CA SER A 247 -10.18 3.82 -21.57
C SER A 247 -11.41 4.50 -22.16
N LYS A 248 -12.48 4.67 -21.37
CA LYS A 248 -13.70 5.36 -21.79
C LYS A 248 -13.50 6.86 -21.93
N GLU A 249 -12.80 7.47 -20.99
CA GLU A 249 -12.48 8.91 -21.03
C GLU A 249 -11.62 9.28 -22.25
N ARG A 250 -10.66 8.41 -22.62
CA ARG A 250 -9.82 8.60 -23.84
C ARG A 250 -10.63 8.46 -25.14
N LYS A 251 -11.67 7.62 -25.17
CA LYS A 251 -12.51 7.42 -26.36
C LYS A 251 -13.61 8.49 -26.51
N GLY A 252 -13.92 9.22 -25.45
CA GLY A 252 -14.90 10.29 -25.43
C GLY A 252 -14.34 11.67 -25.74
N ARG A 253 -13.01 11.77 -25.92
CA ARG A 253 -12.29 12.98 -26.37
C ARG A 253 -11.97 12.85 -27.86
#